data_0b81cb945fe3f4fbd456a04cad038a3b
#
_entry.id   0b81cb945fe3f4fbd456a04cad038a3b
#
_cell.length_a   1.000
_cell.length_b   1.000
_cell.length_c   1.000
_cell.angle_alpha   90.00
_cell.angle_beta   90.00
_cell.angle_gamma   90.00
#
_symmetry.space_group_name_H-M   'P 1'
#
loop_
_entity.id
_entity.type
_entity.pdbx_description
1 polymer ?
#
loop_
_entity_poly.entity_id
_entity_poly.type
_entity_poly.pdbx_seq_one_letter_code
_entity_poly.pdbx_strand_id
1 'polypeptide(L)'
;MFADASCSGSRGVLHKDNFYACANGINSGKYAYNNLQHYDGTWYHKFNAKWHSATEAWYMYERDVPNVAGNVANPVPIETGANGAYCKAGELRCTAPEYAVVNYVNREVNPKLFMGFRSDLLDDKKGQRTGIPGKYTENTLYATKYIGSTVLFRPELRFDHSWDARGYNAGKSRNQFFFGMDVIYKF
;
A
#
# COMPACT_ATOMS: atom_id res chain seq x y z
N MET A 1 -2.72 16.43 -18.07
CA MET A 1 -3.87 16.91 -17.29
C MET A 1 -4.18 15.81 -16.27
N PHE A 2 -3.84 16.02 -15.01
CA PHE A 2 -4.21 15.09 -13.94
C PHE A 2 -5.68 15.33 -13.65
N ALA A 3 -6.50 14.29 -13.76
CA ALA A 3 -7.86 14.38 -13.23
C ALA A 3 -7.73 14.48 -11.70
N ASP A 4 -8.39 15.45 -11.11
CA ASP A 4 -8.46 15.59 -9.66
C ASP A 4 -9.02 14.29 -9.05
N ALA A 5 -8.46 13.90 -7.91
CA ALA A 5 -8.97 12.76 -7.15
C ALA A 5 -10.45 12.99 -6.83
N SER A 6 -11.29 12.06 -7.23
CA SER A 6 -12.72 12.09 -6.91
C SER A 6 -12.99 11.10 -5.81
N CYS A 7 -13.30 11.61 -4.62
CA CYS A 7 -13.68 10.80 -3.46
C CYS A 7 -15.11 11.11 -3.05
N SER A 8 -15.90 10.08 -2.77
CA SER A 8 -17.21 10.15 -2.19
C SER A 8 -17.25 9.38 -0.89
N GLY A 9 -17.87 9.95 0.13
CA GLY A 9 -17.96 9.31 1.44
C GLY A 9 -19.36 9.40 2.04
N SER A 10 -19.70 8.44 2.88
CA SER A 10 -20.93 8.44 3.67
C SER A 10 -20.66 8.12 5.13
N ARG A 11 -21.43 8.74 6.04
CA ARG A 11 -21.44 8.39 7.45
C ARG A 11 -22.57 7.42 7.72
N GLY A 12 -22.27 6.33 8.43
CA GLY A 12 -23.28 5.40 8.89
C GLY A 12 -24.25 6.03 9.88
N VAL A 13 -25.48 5.53 9.92
CA VAL A 13 -26.61 6.07 10.71
C VAL A 13 -26.30 6.20 12.20
N LEU A 14 -25.40 5.37 12.74
CA LEU A 14 -25.02 5.38 14.16
C LEU A 14 -23.69 6.08 14.45
N HIS A 15 -23.12 6.79 13.48
CA HIS A 15 -21.79 7.40 13.58
C HIS A 15 -20.64 6.43 13.98
N LYS A 16 -20.87 5.13 13.81
CA LYS A 16 -19.88 4.08 14.05
C LYS A 16 -19.11 3.69 12.81
N ASP A 17 -19.72 3.92 11.66
CA ASP A 17 -19.19 3.56 10.35
C ASP A 17 -19.04 4.79 9.47
N ASN A 18 -17.94 4.87 8.76
CA ASN A 18 -17.73 5.81 7.68
C ASN A 18 -17.17 5.05 6.49
N PHE A 19 -17.74 5.29 5.31
CA PHE A 19 -17.31 4.70 4.05
C PHE A 19 -16.84 5.81 3.10
N TYR A 20 -15.74 5.56 2.43
CA TYR A 20 -15.20 6.43 1.40
C TYR A 20 -14.87 5.59 0.18
N ALA A 21 -15.13 6.11 -0.99
CA ALA A 21 -14.72 5.53 -2.26
C ALA A 21 -14.07 6.63 -3.09
N CYS A 22 -12.92 6.32 -3.65
CA CYS A 22 -12.15 7.27 -4.44
C CYS A 22 -11.76 6.67 -5.78
N ALA A 23 -11.72 7.52 -6.80
CA ALA A 23 -11.11 7.22 -8.07
C ALA A 23 -10.01 8.26 -8.31
N ASN A 24 -8.77 7.80 -8.32
CA ASN A 24 -7.59 8.65 -8.42
C ASN A 24 -6.84 8.33 -9.71
N GLY A 25 -6.29 9.36 -10.36
CA GLY A 25 -5.42 9.17 -11.50
C GLY A 25 -6.09 8.53 -12.72
N ILE A 26 -7.40 8.73 -12.93
CA ILE A 26 -8.05 8.31 -14.17
C ILE A 26 -7.47 9.14 -15.31
N ASN A 27 -6.63 8.54 -16.11
CA ASN A 27 -5.94 9.22 -17.19
C ASN A 27 -5.80 8.33 -18.42
N SER A 28 -5.47 8.92 -19.56
CA SER A 28 -5.32 8.25 -20.85
C SER A 28 -3.92 8.43 -21.45
N GLY A 29 -2.93 8.76 -20.63
CA GLY A 29 -1.54 8.89 -21.06
C GLY A 29 -1.01 7.59 -21.66
N LYS A 30 0.05 7.69 -22.43
CA LYS A 30 0.66 6.54 -23.12
C LYS A 30 1.85 5.96 -22.37
N TYR A 31 2.24 6.52 -21.24
CA TYR A 31 3.50 6.17 -20.60
C TYR A 31 3.45 6.30 -19.08
N ALA A 32 3.95 5.26 -18.39
CA ALA A 32 4.18 5.20 -16.94
C ALA A 32 3.13 5.95 -16.10
N TYR A 33 3.55 6.90 -15.27
CA TYR A 33 2.66 7.63 -14.37
C TYR A 33 1.48 8.35 -15.03
N ASN A 34 1.57 8.66 -16.32
CA ASN A 34 0.46 9.27 -17.07
C ASN A 34 -0.63 8.26 -17.42
N ASN A 35 -0.45 7.01 -17.05
CA ASN A 35 -1.36 5.91 -17.41
C ASN A 35 -1.79 5.07 -16.20
N LEU A 36 -1.50 5.55 -15.02
CA LEU A 36 -1.93 4.92 -13.76
C LEU A 36 -3.41 5.18 -13.50
N GLN A 37 -4.13 4.12 -13.21
CA GLN A 37 -5.52 4.17 -12.77
C GLN A 37 -5.58 3.59 -11.37
N HIS A 38 -6.21 4.29 -10.42
CA HIS A 38 -6.30 3.87 -9.04
C HIS A 38 -7.72 4.08 -8.51
N TYR A 39 -8.26 3.05 -7.90
CA TYR A 39 -9.57 3.04 -7.26
C TYR A 39 -9.40 2.49 -5.87
N ASP A 40 -9.95 3.18 -4.89
CA ASP A 40 -9.88 2.74 -3.50
C ASP A 40 -11.21 2.88 -2.78
N GLY A 41 -11.39 2.06 -1.74
CA GLY A 41 -12.50 2.13 -0.83
C GLY A 41 -12.01 1.94 0.60
N THR A 42 -12.45 2.82 1.49
CA THR A 42 -12.07 2.79 2.90
C THR A 42 -13.31 2.68 3.77
N TRP A 43 -13.26 1.78 4.73
CA TRP A 43 -14.26 1.60 5.76
C TRP A 43 -13.64 1.80 7.13
N TYR A 44 -14.15 2.80 7.86
CA TYR A 44 -13.82 3.02 9.27
C TYR A 44 -14.95 2.48 10.14
N HIS A 45 -14.61 1.68 11.14
CA HIS A 45 -15.56 1.14 12.11
C HIS A 45 -15.13 1.42 13.55
N LYS A 46 -16.05 1.93 14.36
CA LYS A 46 -15.85 2.16 15.78
C LYS A 46 -16.59 1.13 16.59
N PHE A 47 -15.89 0.13 17.13
CA PHE A 47 -16.48 -0.90 17.99
C PHE A 47 -17.01 -0.31 19.31
N ASN A 48 -16.20 0.54 19.96
CA ASN A 48 -16.53 1.25 21.18
C ASN A 48 -15.63 2.46 21.38
N ALA A 49 -15.66 3.10 22.56
CA ALA A 49 -14.88 4.31 22.85
C ALA A 49 -13.36 4.10 22.72
N LYS A 50 -12.87 2.87 22.88
CA LYS A 50 -11.42 2.55 22.89
C LYS A 50 -10.94 1.75 21.69
N TRP A 51 -11.84 1.09 20.96
CA TRP A 51 -11.47 0.23 19.84
C TRP A 51 -12.09 0.73 18.53
N HIS A 52 -11.27 0.81 17.52
CA HIS A 52 -11.69 1.12 16.15
C HIS A 52 -10.84 0.39 15.13
N SER A 53 -11.38 0.21 13.95
CA SER A 53 -10.67 -0.33 12.80
C SER A 53 -10.80 0.59 11.59
N ALA A 54 -9.84 0.45 10.68
CA ALA A 54 -9.91 0.99 9.33
C ALA A 54 -9.52 -0.12 8.37
N THR A 55 -10.33 -0.33 7.35
CA THR A 55 -10.03 -1.26 6.26
C THR A 55 -10.05 -0.48 4.98
N GLU A 56 -8.98 -0.59 4.21
CA GLU A 56 -8.85 -0.02 2.88
C GLU A 56 -8.60 -1.14 1.89
N ALA A 57 -9.30 -1.11 0.78
CA ALA A 57 -9.06 -1.99 -0.35
C ALA A 57 -8.89 -1.15 -1.61
N TRP A 58 -7.89 -1.47 -2.40
CA TRP A 58 -7.68 -0.77 -3.64
C TRP A 58 -7.36 -1.69 -4.81
N TYR A 59 -7.68 -1.20 -5.98
CA TYR A 59 -7.31 -1.75 -7.27
C TYR A 59 -6.59 -0.67 -8.07
N MET A 60 -5.43 -1.02 -8.57
CA MET A 60 -4.63 -0.14 -9.41
C MET A 60 -4.16 -0.88 -10.65
N TYR A 61 -4.04 -0.21 -11.76
CA TYR A 61 -3.35 -0.72 -12.92
C TYR A 61 -2.67 0.38 -13.71
N GLU A 62 -1.60 0.01 -14.34
CA GLU A 62 -0.90 0.83 -15.30
C GLU A 62 -0.87 0.13 -16.65
N ARG A 63 -1.16 0.85 -17.73
CA ARG A 63 -1.12 0.34 -19.10
C ARG A 63 0.21 0.67 -19.74
N ASP A 64 0.55 -0.03 -20.83
CA ASP A 64 1.76 0.20 -21.62
C ASP A 64 3.07 0.10 -20.82
N VAL A 65 3.07 -0.68 -19.73
CA VAL A 65 4.25 -0.89 -18.90
C VAL A 65 5.28 -1.71 -19.67
N PRO A 66 6.54 -1.27 -19.76
CA PRO A 66 7.59 -2.01 -20.45
C PRO A 66 7.82 -3.40 -19.86
N ASN A 67 8.01 -4.39 -20.73
CA ASN A 67 8.32 -5.75 -20.32
C ASN A 67 9.78 -5.86 -19.85
N VAL A 68 10.00 -6.33 -18.61
CA VAL A 68 11.33 -6.64 -18.06
C VAL A 68 11.61 -8.14 -17.99
N ALA A 69 10.65 -8.99 -18.39
CA ALA A 69 10.82 -10.43 -18.42
C ALA A 69 11.69 -10.83 -19.63
N GLY A 70 12.87 -11.34 -19.34
CA GLY A 70 13.77 -12.01 -20.29
C GLY A 70 14.18 -11.17 -21.51
N ASN A 71 15.44 -10.86 -21.61
CA ASN A 71 16.18 -10.41 -22.80
C ASN A 71 15.45 -9.54 -23.84
N VAL A 72 14.53 -8.73 -23.43
CA VAL A 72 14.09 -7.66 -24.29
C VAL A 72 15.23 -6.67 -24.37
N ALA A 73 15.91 -6.67 -25.48
CA ALA A 73 16.95 -5.71 -25.77
C ALA A 73 16.33 -4.32 -25.62
N ASN A 74 16.65 -3.69 -24.54
CA ASN A 74 16.21 -2.36 -24.16
C ASN A 74 14.99 -2.29 -23.23
N PRO A 75 15.13 -2.69 -21.97
CA PRO A 75 14.22 -2.18 -20.97
C PRO A 75 14.37 -0.65 -20.98
N VAL A 76 13.24 0.02 -20.90
CA VAL A 76 13.26 1.47 -20.60
C VAL A 76 14.06 1.63 -19.31
N PRO A 77 15.06 2.50 -19.27
CA PRO A 77 15.91 2.65 -18.10
C PRO A 77 15.07 2.90 -16.86
N ILE A 78 15.35 2.19 -15.79
CA ILE A 78 14.76 2.37 -14.45
C ILE A 78 14.90 3.86 -14.00
N GLU A 79 15.87 4.55 -14.51
CA GLU A 79 16.16 5.97 -14.32
C GLU A 79 14.99 6.91 -14.67
N THR A 80 14.04 6.46 -15.47
CA THR A 80 12.83 7.23 -15.78
C THR A 80 11.73 7.09 -14.74
N GLY A 81 11.96 6.36 -13.64
CA GLY A 81 10.98 6.11 -12.59
C GLY A 81 9.85 5.16 -12.99
N ALA A 82 9.91 4.56 -14.17
CA ALA A 82 8.98 3.54 -14.60
C ALA A 82 9.56 2.17 -14.27
N ASN A 83 9.04 1.53 -13.24
CA ASN A 83 9.29 0.12 -13.02
C ASN A 83 8.67 -0.66 -14.18
N GLY A 84 9.42 -1.61 -14.75
CA GLY A 84 8.89 -2.51 -15.75
C GLY A 84 7.99 -3.58 -15.13
N ALA A 85 7.30 -4.33 -15.98
CA ALA A 85 6.42 -5.42 -15.57
C ALA A 85 6.84 -6.74 -16.24
N TYR A 86 6.56 -7.85 -15.60
CA TYR A 86 6.74 -9.19 -16.18
C TYR A 86 5.53 -9.51 -17.07
N CYS A 87 5.64 -9.14 -18.35
CA CYS A 87 4.62 -9.43 -19.35
C CYS A 87 4.74 -10.86 -19.90
N LYS A 88 3.84 -11.26 -20.75
CA LYS A 88 3.94 -12.55 -21.47
C LYS A 88 5.12 -12.55 -22.42
N ALA A 89 5.61 -13.73 -22.74
CA ALA A 89 6.67 -13.90 -23.73
C ALA A 89 6.27 -13.27 -25.07
N GLY A 90 7.15 -12.47 -25.66
CA GLY A 90 6.93 -11.78 -26.91
C GLY A 90 6.18 -10.45 -26.83
N GLU A 91 5.60 -10.10 -25.69
CA GLU A 91 4.99 -8.77 -25.49
C GLU A 91 6.08 -7.76 -25.12
N LEU A 92 6.13 -6.65 -25.82
CA LEU A 92 7.05 -5.54 -25.49
C LEU A 92 6.51 -4.71 -24.31
N ARG A 93 5.20 -4.66 -24.13
CA ARG A 93 4.48 -3.90 -23.11
C ARG A 93 3.23 -4.63 -22.69
N CYS A 94 2.78 -4.40 -21.48
CA CYS A 94 1.52 -4.95 -21.00
C CYS A 94 0.83 -4.06 -19.98
N THR A 95 -0.37 -4.41 -19.59
CA THR A 95 -1.05 -3.83 -18.44
C THR A 95 -0.62 -4.56 -17.18
N ALA A 96 -0.23 -3.81 -16.15
CA ALA A 96 0.21 -4.30 -14.85
C ALA A 96 -0.85 -3.97 -13.77
N PRO A 97 -1.75 -4.91 -13.45
CA PRO A 97 -2.72 -4.74 -12.39
C PRO A 97 -2.17 -5.13 -11.02
N GLU A 98 -2.64 -4.44 -9.99
CA GLU A 98 -2.33 -4.68 -8.59
C GLU A 98 -3.60 -4.58 -7.73
N TYR A 99 -3.65 -5.37 -6.68
CA TYR A 99 -4.73 -5.38 -5.70
C TYR A 99 -4.14 -5.35 -4.31
N ALA A 100 -4.73 -4.56 -3.42
CA ALA A 100 -4.34 -4.62 -2.03
C ALA A 100 -5.53 -4.47 -1.09
N VAL A 101 -5.37 -5.03 0.10
CA VAL A 101 -6.24 -4.81 1.24
C VAL A 101 -5.34 -4.54 2.43
N VAL A 102 -5.62 -3.47 3.15
CA VAL A 102 -4.96 -3.17 4.42
C VAL A 102 -6.02 -3.03 5.51
N ASN A 103 -5.74 -3.61 6.67
CA ASN A 103 -6.60 -3.51 7.84
C ASN A 103 -5.80 -3.01 9.03
N TYR A 104 -6.34 -2.02 9.71
CA TYR A 104 -5.84 -1.49 10.98
C TYR A 104 -6.83 -1.78 12.08
N VAL A 105 -6.34 -2.29 13.19
CA VAL A 105 -7.10 -2.39 14.44
C VAL A 105 -6.37 -1.59 15.50
N ASN A 106 -7.03 -0.61 16.06
CA ASN A 106 -6.44 0.33 17.01
C ASN A 106 -7.15 0.27 18.37
N ARG A 107 -6.37 0.38 19.41
CA ARG A 107 -6.84 0.46 20.80
C ARG A 107 -6.26 1.67 21.52
N GLU A 108 -7.13 2.49 22.09
CA GLU A 108 -6.75 3.45 23.10
C GLU A 108 -6.56 2.73 24.43
N VAL A 109 -5.33 2.61 24.90
CA VAL A 109 -5.00 2.04 26.23
C VAL A 109 -5.31 3.06 27.32
N ASN A 110 -4.86 4.30 27.08
CA ASN A 110 -5.17 5.48 27.86
C ASN A 110 -4.99 6.74 26.97
N PRO A 111 -5.38 7.96 27.41
CA PRO A 111 -5.31 9.17 26.58
C PRO A 111 -3.93 9.52 26.01
N LYS A 112 -2.87 8.91 26.53
CA LYS A 112 -1.48 9.14 26.10
C LYS A 112 -0.84 7.93 25.41
N LEU A 113 -1.54 6.79 25.32
CA LEU A 113 -1.00 5.58 24.72
C LEU A 113 -2.04 4.90 23.86
N PHE A 114 -1.71 4.75 22.59
CA PHE A 114 -2.46 3.98 21.61
C PHE A 114 -1.59 2.82 21.14
N MET A 115 -2.19 1.68 20.89
CA MET A 115 -1.55 0.51 20.30
C MET A 115 -2.36 0.07 19.10
N GLY A 116 -1.70 -0.44 18.09
CA GLY A 116 -2.38 -0.92 16.91
C GLY A 116 -1.67 -2.10 16.26
N PHE A 117 -2.45 -2.79 15.47
CA PHE A 117 -2.00 -3.85 14.58
C PHE A 117 -2.45 -3.51 13.16
N ARG A 118 -1.53 -3.57 12.21
CA ARG A 118 -1.81 -3.48 10.78
C ARG A 118 -1.52 -4.82 10.14
N SER A 119 -2.39 -5.25 9.26
CA SER A 119 -2.15 -6.40 8.39
C SER A 119 -2.56 -6.01 6.98
N ASP A 120 -1.69 -6.25 6.03
CA ASP A 120 -1.96 -5.99 4.62
C ASP A 120 -1.60 -7.16 3.72
N LEU A 121 -2.27 -7.20 2.59
CA LEU A 121 -2.04 -8.10 1.48
C LEU A 121 -1.91 -7.25 0.21
N LEU A 122 -0.82 -7.41 -0.50
CA LEU A 122 -0.61 -6.89 -1.84
C LEU A 122 -0.49 -8.06 -2.83
N ASP A 123 -1.25 -8.03 -3.91
CA ASP A 123 -1.13 -8.95 -5.05
C ASP A 123 -0.63 -8.17 -6.27
N ASP A 124 0.67 -8.14 -6.44
CA ASP A 124 1.35 -7.51 -7.58
C ASP A 124 1.47 -8.51 -8.73
N LYS A 125 0.49 -8.52 -9.62
CA LYS A 125 0.36 -9.52 -10.69
C LYS A 125 1.54 -9.56 -11.66
N LYS A 126 2.23 -8.46 -11.81
CA LYS A 126 3.28 -8.29 -12.82
C LYS A 126 4.61 -7.81 -12.24
N GLY A 127 4.71 -7.67 -10.92
CA GLY A 127 5.94 -7.21 -10.27
C GLY A 127 6.30 -5.76 -10.57
N GLN A 128 5.35 -4.97 -11.02
CA GLN A 128 5.62 -3.59 -11.39
C GLN A 128 5.94 -2.72 -10.18
N ARG A 129 5.30 -3.00 -9.05
CA ARG A 129 5.51 -2.25 -7.80
C ARG A 129 6.65 -2.83 -6.96
N THR A 130 6.69 -4.14 -6.82
CA THR A 130 7.64 -4.83 -5.94
C THR A 130 8.92 -5.29 -6.64
N GLY A 131 8.93 -5.27 -7.97
CA GLY A 131 10.00 -5.81 -8.80
C GLY A 131 9.92 -7.32 -9.03
N ILE A 132 9.05 -8.05 -8.33
CA ILE A 132 8.86 -9.50 -8.45
C ILE A 132 7.38 -9.80 -8.39
N PRO A 133 6.76 -10.44 -9.41
CA PRO A 133 5.36 -10.81 -9.38
C PRO A 133 5.04 -11.71 -8.20
N GLY A 134 3.92 -11.44 -7.51
CA GLY A 134 3.49 -12.29 -6.42
C GLY A 134 2.63 -11.59 -5.39
N LYS A 135 2.28 -12.39 -4.37
CA LYS A 135 1.51 -11.94 -3.21
C LYS A 135 2.47 -11.68 -2.06
N TYR A 136 2.21 -10.59 -1.37
CA TYR A 136 2.99 -10.11 -0.23
C TYR A 136 2.04 -9.80 0.92
N THR A 137 2.42 -10.19 2.12
CA THR A 137 1.73 -9.80 3.35
C THR A 137 2.68 -9.06 4.26
N GLU A 138 2.17 -8.04 4.93
CA GLU A 138 2.86 -7.30 5.96
C GLU A 138 2.03 -7.32 7.23
N ASN A 139 2.67 -7.57 8.38
CA ASN A 139 2.03 -7.53 9.68
C ASN A 139 2.85 -6.64 10.60
N THR A 140 2.24 -5.56 11.09
CA THR A 140 2.92 -4.55 11.90
C THR A 140 2.22 -4.37 13.22
N LEU A 141 2.96 -4.51 14.32
CA LEU A 141 2.57 -4.05 15.64
C LEU A 141 3.18 -2.68 15.88
N TYR A 142 2.39 -1.71 16.31
CA TYR A 142 2.86 -0.37 16.61
C TYR A 142 2.23 0.21 17.86
N ALA A 143 2.91 1.20 18.42
CA ALA A 143 2.39 2.02 19.49
C ALA A 143 2.57 3.51 19.19
N THR A 144 1.71 4.34 19.75
CA THR A 144 1.82 5.79 19.71
C THR A 144 1.75 6.29 21.13
N LYS A 145 2.86 6.86 21.63
CA LYS A 145 3.00 7.39 22.98
C LYS A 145 3.17 8.90 22.96
N TYR A 146 2.27 9.60 23.63
CA TYR A 146 2.40 11.05 23.87
C TYR A 146 3.20 11.28 25.15
N ILE A 147 4.28 12.04 25.03
CA ILE A 147 5.14 12.45 26.14
C ILE A 147 4.96 13.96 26.31
N GLY A 148 4.26 14.36 27.36
CA GLY A 148 3.79 15.74 27.51
C GLY A 148 2.78 16.12 26.43
N SER A 149 2.81 17.38 25.99
CA SER A 149 2.00 17.91 24.89
C SER A 149 2.76 18.02 23.57
N THR A 150 4.06 17.86 23.59
CA THR A 150 4.97 18.23 22.50
C THR A 150 5.62 17.05 21.80
N VAL A 151 5.80 15.90 22.46
CA VAL A 151 6.52 14.77 21.88
C VAL A 151 5.58 13.60 21.61
N LEU A 152 5.67 13.07 20.39
CA LEU A 152 5.03 11.84 19.96
C LEU A 152 6.12 10.82 19.64
N PHE A 153 6.06 9.65 20.26
CA PHE A 153 6.97 8.52 20.02
C PHE A 153 6.20 7.35 19.44
N ARG A 154 6.67 6.81 18.29
CA ARG A 154 5.99 5.72 17.57
C ARG A 154 6.95 4.60 17.18
N PRO A 155 7.14 3.60 18.04
CA PRO A 155 7.86 2.38 17.69
C PRO A 155 6.95 1.43 16.91
N GLU A 156 7.56 0.66 16.01
CA GLU A 156 6.89 -0.40 15.25
C GLU A 156 7.78 -1.63 15.08
N LEU A 157 7.13 -2.79 15.04
CA LEU A 157 7.71 -4.07 14.67
C LEU A 157 6.94 -4.63 13.49
N ARG A 158 7.64 -4.92 12.39
CA ARG A 158 7.05 -5.38 11.14
C ARG A 158 7.63 -6.72 10.70
N PHE A 159 6.75 -7.58 10.25
CA PHE A 159 7.08 -8.84 9.61
C PHE A 159 6.44 -8.90 8.22
N ASP A 160 7.27 -9.07 7.20
CA ASP A 160 6.86 -9.17 5.81
C ASP A 160 7.06 -10.60 5.32
N HIS A 161 6.13 -11.08 4.49
CA HIS A 161 6.21 -12.39 3.84
C HIS A 161 5.84 -12.31 2.36
N SER A 162 6.68 -12.91 1.52
CA SER A 162 6.43 -13.09 0.09
C SER A 162 6.01 -14.54 -0.18
N TRP A 163 4.78 -14.74 -0.66
CA TRP A 163 4.17 -16.06 -0.82
C TRP A 163 4.66 -16.83 -2.03
N ASP A 164 4.84 -16.14 -3.14
CA ASP A 164 5.08 -16.79 -4.43
C ASP A 164 6.58 -16.88 -4.77
N ALA A 165 7.38 -15.93 -4.31
CA ALA A 165 8.79 -15.84 -4.64
C ALA A 165 9.65 -15.46 -3.43
N ARG A 166 10.96 -15.46 -3.57
CA ARG A 166 11.90 -14.92 -2.57
C ARG A 166 12.08 -13.43 -2.85
N GLY A 167 11.21 -12.59 -2.28
CA GLY A 167 11.17 -11.14 -2.54
C GLY A 167 12.16 -10.30 -1.75
N TYR A 168 12.82 -10.88 -0.72
CA TYR A 168 13.64 -10.13 0.22
C TYR A 168 15.11 -10.60 0.22
N ASN A 169 16.00 -9.73 0.76
CA ASN A 169 17.43 -9.99 0.88
C ASN A 169 18.05 -10.40 -0.47
N ALA A 170 17.84 -9.57 -1.49
CA ALA A 170 18.34 -9.80 -2.86
C ALA A 170 17.95 -11.19 -3.41
N GLY A 171 16.69 -11.59 -3.23
CA GLY A 171 16.16 -12.86 -3.73
C GLY A 171 16.54 -14.09 -2.89
N LYS A 172 17.06 -13.91 -1.68
CA LYS A 172 17.49 -15.02 -0.80
C LYS A 172 16.46 -15.45 0.22
N SER A 173 15.51 -14.57 0.57
CA SER A 173 14.51 -14.81 1.62
C SER A 173 13.10 -14.55 1.15
N ARG A 174 12.14 -15.29 1.72
CA ARG A 174 10.70 -15.00 1.63
C ARG A 174 10.24 -14.10 2.75
N ASN A 175 11.05 -13.91 3.77
CA ASN A 175 10.68 -13.17 4.97
C ASN A 175 11.63 -12.01 5.21
N GLN A 176 11.08 -10.95 5.78
CA GLN A 176 11.82 -9.81 6.30
C GLN A 176 11.23 -9.42 7.64
N PHE A 177 12.10 -9.07 8.59
CA PHE A 177 11.73 -8.48 9.86
C PHE A 177 12.33 -7.08 9.94
N PHE A 178 11.54 -6.14 10.41
CA PHE A 178 11.92 -4.74 10.53
C PHE A 178 11.51 -4.21 11.90
N PHE A 179 12.40 -3.42 12.50
CA PHE A 179 12.10 -2.56 13.65
C PHE A 179 12.32 -1.11 13.23
N GLY A 180 11.32 -0.27 13.46
CA GLY A 180 11.39 1.16 13.20
C GLY A 180 10.84 1.97 14.37
N MET A 181 11.21 3.24 14.38
CA MET A 181 10.62 4.22 15.29
C MET A 181 10.72 5.61 14.71
N ASP A 182 9.75 6.46 15.03
CA ASP A 182 9.85 7.88 14.78
C ASP A 182 9.58 8.69 16.06
N VAL A 183 10.08 9.91 16.06
CA VAL A 183 9.85 10.90 17.11
C VAL A 183 9.40 12.19 16.44
N ILE A 184 8.18 12.63 16.77
CA ILE A 184 7.64 13.89 16.26
C ILE A 184 7.65 14.90 17.40
N TYR A 185 8.30 16.02 17.17
CA TYR A 185 8.27 17.16 18.09
C TYR A 185 7.32 18.23 17.52
N LYS A 186 6.38 18.66 18.34
CA LYS A 186 5.45 19.75 18.04
C LYS A 186 5.88 20.99 18.82
N PHE A 187 6.12 22.08 18.14
CA PHE A 187 6.50 23.38 18.68
C PHE A 187 5.45 24.44 18.40
#